data_a9067644f9f2ed99b7cedb131d9845d9
#
_entry.id   a9067644f9f2ed99b7cedb131d9845d9
#
_cell.length_a   1.000
_cell.length_b   1.000
_cell.length_c   1.000
_cell.angle_alpha   90.00
_cell.angle_beta   90.00
_cell.angle_gamma   90.00
#
_symmetry.space_group_name_H-M   'P 1'
#
loop_
_entity.id
_entity.type
_entity.pdbx_description
1 polymer ?
#
loop_
_entity_poly.entity_id
_entity_poly.type
_entity_poly.pdbx_seq_one_letter_code
_entity_poly.pdbx_strand_id
1 'polypeptide(L)'
;TSVCTYPEYTGQGIMKKLMIRSLTRMRENHRSFALLYPYSIPLYRNLGWEIISNKMTYTIKDTQVPRKLKAPGYVRRVAWDDKDFKELHTKFASKTHGCLYRNNLAWEEYFRWDEDDTVVAIYYSADDVPYGYMVYMISSDIMHIKEMIYLNREAQLGLWEYIHAHDSMIDEVKGNNYYSCLLYTSPSPRDRG
;
A
#
# COMPACT_ATOMS: atom_id res chain seq x y z
N THR A 1 8.82 -7.06 -11.07
CA THR A 1 9.71 -8.18 -10.74
C THR A 1 11.12 -7.68 -10.52
N SER A 2 11.85 -8.32 -9.61
CA SER A 2 13.20 -7.93 -9.21
C SER A 2 14.19 -8.02 -10.38
N VAL A 3 14.97 -6.96 -10.58
CA VAL A 3 16.08 -6.95 -11.52
C VAL A 3 17.37 -7.03 -10.70
N CYS A 4 18.11 -8.11 -10.86
CA CYS A 4 19.39 -8.31 -10.16
C CYS A 4 20.44 -8.86 -11.11
N THR A 5 21.69 -8.64 -10.75
CA THR A 5 22.87 -9.21 -11.44
C THR A 5 23.72 -9.92 -10.38
N TYR A 6 24.18 -11.12 -10.69
CA TYR A 6 25.10 -11.82 -9.81
C TYR A 6 26.36 -10.99 -9.56
N PRO A 7 26.92 -11.01 -8.34
CA PRO A 7 28.07 -10.17 -7.97
C PRO A 7 29.25 -10.29 -8.93
N GLU A 8 29.54 -11.48 -9.41
CA GLU A 8 30.65 -11.78 -10.35
C GLU A 8 30.50 -11.16 -11.73
N TYR A 9 29.27 -10.71 -12.07
CA TYR A 9 28.96 -10.04 -13.36
C TYR A 9 28.68 -8.55 -13.19
N THR A 10 28.91 -8.00 -12.00
CA THR A 10 28.69 -6.58 -11.73
C THR A 10 29.67 -5.73 -12.56
N GLY A 11 29.23 -4.53 -12.98
CA GLY A 11 30.06 -3.61 -13.78
C GLY A 11 30.13 -3.90 -15.29
N GLN A 12 29.62 -5.04 -15.76
CA GLN A 12 29.65 -5.42 -17.19
C GLN A 12 28.50 -4.85 -18.03
N GLY A 13 27.67 -3.98 -17.45
CA GLY A 13 26.55 -3.35 -18.13
C GLY A 13 25.36 -4.28 -18.45
N ILE A 14 25.30 -5.48 -17.83
CA ILE A 14 24.26 -6.48 -18.09
C ILE A 14 22.88 -5.94 -17.75
N MET A 15 22.75 -5.29 -16.60
CA MET A 15 21.51 -4.66 -16.16
C MET A 15 21.00 -3.64 -17.20
N LYS A 16 21.88 -2.78 -17.72
CA LYS A 16 21.51 -1.80 -18.76
C LYS A 16 21.02 -2.48 -20.03
N LYS A 17 21.69 -3.54 -20.48
CA LYS A 17 21.27 -4.33 -21.66
C LYS A 17 19.89 -4.97 -21.44
N LEU A 18 19.64 -5.52 -20.23
CA LEU A 18 18.37 -6.12 -19.87
C LEU A 18 17.24 -5.08 -19.86
N MET A 19 17.48 -3.90 -19.31
CA MET A 19 16.49 -2.81 -19.28
C MET A 19 16.15 -2.32 -20.69
N ILE A 20 17.16 -2.11 -21.54
CA ILE A 20 16.94 -1.73 -22.94
C ILE A 20 16.09 -2.79 -23.67
N ARG A 21 16.43 -4.07 -23.53
CA ARG A 21 15.68 -5.17 -24.13
C ARG A 21 14.23 -5.21 -23.65
N SER A 22 14.02 -4.99 -22.33
CA SER A 22 12.68 -4.95 -21.76
C SER A 22 11.85 -3.80 -22.32
N LEU A 23 12.41 -2.60 -22.44
CA LEU A 23 11.74 -1.45 -23.05
C LEU A 23 11.44 -1.65 -24.52
N THR A 24 12.37 -2.25 -25.29
CA THR A 24 12.14 -2.61 -26.69
C THR A 24 10.93 -3.55 -26.81
N ARG A 25 10.91 -4.61 -26.01
CA ARG A 25 9.78 -5.57 -25.99
C ARG A 25 8.45 -4.93 -25.55
N MET A 26 8.50 -3.99 -24.60
CA MET A 26 7.32 -3.22 -24.22
C MET A 26 6.79 -2.39 -25.38
N ARG A 27 7.68 -1.72 -26.11
CA ARG A 27 7.32 -0.94 -27.29
C ARG A 27 6.70 -1.82 -28.39
N GLU A 28 7.29 -2.99 -28.66
CA GLU A 28 6.75 -3.97 -29.61
C GLU A 28 5.34 -4.46 -29.20
N ASN A 29 5.08 -4.57 -27.89
CA ASN A 29 3.79 -4.95 -27.34
C ASN A 29 2.85 -3.75 -27.05
N HIS A 30 3.14 -2.58 -27.62
CA HIS A 30 2.34 -1.35 -27.45
C HIS A 30 2.08 -0.97 -25.98
N ARG A 31 3.08 -1.18 -25.10
CA ARG A 31 3.00 -0.78 -23.69
C ARG A 31 3.60 0.62 -23.52
N SER A 32 2.77 1.58 -23.09
CA SER A 32 3.15 2.99 -23.02
C SER A 32 3.89 3.37 -21.72
N PHE A 33 3.74 2.58 -20.64
CA PHE A 33 4.29 2.89 -19.34
C PHE A 33 5.07 1.72 -18.74
N ALA A 34 6.23 2.01 -18.17
CA ALA A 34 7.03 1.11 -17.37
C ALA A 34 7.13 1.65 -15.95
N LEU A 35 6.62 0.90 -14.98
CA LEU A 35 6.63 1.28 -13.57
C LEU A 35 7.53 0.33 -12.79
N LEU A 36 8.26 0.87 -11.82
CA LEU A 36 9.09 0.06 -10.92
C LEU A 36 9.22 0.77 -9.56
N TYR A 37 9.57 0.00 -8.54
CA TYR A 37 10.01 0.52 -7.26
C TYR A 37 11.55 0.56 -7.25
N PRO A 38 12.20 1.74 -7.16
CA PRO A 38 13.63 1.85 -7.37
C PRO A 38 14.42 1.42 -6.14
N TYR A 39 15.41 0.56 -6.31
CA TYR A 39 16.48 0.35 -5.34
C TYR A 39 17.40 1.57 -5.25
N SER A 40 17.69 2.20 -6.38
CA SER A 40 18.55 3.39 -6.49
C SER A 40 17.95 4.37 -7.48
N ILE A 41 17.48 5.51 -7.00
CA ILE A 41 16.89 6.57 -7.84
C ILE A 41 17.88 7.07 -8.91
N PRO A 42 19.15 7.39 -8.59
CA PRO A 42 20.11 7.86 -9.61
C PRO A 42 20.34 6.86 -10.73
N LEU A 43 20.37 5.57 -10.41
CA LEU A 43 20.55 4.51 -11.39
C LEU A 43 19.43 4.50 -12.43
N TYR A 44 18.18 4.57 -11.99
CA TYR A 44 17.03 4.56 -12.87
C TYR A 44 16.83 5.88 -13.61
N ARG A 45 17.16 7.02 -13.01
CA ARG A 45 17.17 8.31 -13.70
C ARG A 45 18.12 8.32 -14.90
N ASN A 46 19.30 7.74 -14.75
CA ASN A 46 20.25 7.60 -15.87
C ASN A 46 19.74 6.73 -17.03
N LEU A 47 18.65 5.99 -16.80
CA LEU A 47 17.98 5.16 -17.80
C LEU A 47 16.65 5.77 -18.28
N GLY A 48 16.31 6.98 -17.85
CA GLY A 48 15.13 7.74 -18.30
C GLY A 48 13.88 7.58 -17.42
N TRP A 49 13.97 6.95 -16.24
CA TRP A 49 12.85 6.89 -15.29
C TRP A 49 12.77 8.15 -14.44
N GLU A 50 11.56 8.57 -14.11
CA GLU A 50 11.31 9.65 -13.16
C GLU A 50 10.35 9.23 -12.04
N ILE A 51 10.44 9.92 -10.90
CA ILE A 51 9.58 9.68 -9.74
C ILE A 51 8.19 10.21 -10.06
N ILE A 52 7.18 9.36 -9.95
CA ILE A 52 5.76 9.73 -10.17
C ILE A 52 4.94 9.73 -8.88
N SER A 53 5.40 9.07 -7.82
CA SER A 53 4.75 9.09 -6.52
C SER A 53 5.75 8.85 -5.38
N ASN A 54 5.40 9.33 -4.20
CA ASN A 54 6.18 9.10 -2.99
C ASN A 54 5.41 8.13 -2.07
N LYS A 55 6.14 7.22 -1.46
CA LYS A 55 5.65 6.35 -0.40
C LYS A 55 6.15 6.89 0.92
N MET A 56 5.24 7.22 1.82
CA MET A 56 5.55 7.61 3.19
C MET A 56 5.46 6.40 4.11
N THR A 57 6.49 6.20 4.92
CA THR A 57 6.47 5.22 6.00
C THR A 57 6.24 5.93 7.33
N TYR A 58 5.50 5.30 8.23
CA TYR A 58 5.29 5.80 9.59
C TYR A 58 5.48 4.70 10.60
N THR A 59 5.91 5.10 11.80
CA THR A 59 5.98 4.25 12.99
C THR A 59 5.26 4.98 14.11
N ILE A 60 4.32 4.31 14.76
CA ILE A 60 3.50 4.86 15.85
C ILE A 60 3.59 3.87 17.01
N LYS A 61 3.88 4.34 18.21
CA LYS A 61 3.80 3.50 19.41
C LYS A 61 2.34 3.21 19.77
N ASP A 62 2.08 2.09 20.40
CA ASP A 62 0.76 1.70 20.92
C ASP A 62 0.09 2.84 21.68
N THR A 63 0.85 3.53 22.56
CA THR A 63 0.40 4.66 23.37
C THR A 63 -0.01 5.90 22.57
N GLN A 64 0.42 5.99 21.31
CA GLN A 64 0.12 7.09 20.39
C GLN A 64 -1.03 6.77 19.44
N VAL A 65 -1.48 5.51 19.39
CA VAL A 65 -2.67 5.14 18.60
C VAL A 65 -3.89 5.87 19.16
N PRO A 66 -4.69 6.51 18.29
CA PRO A 66 -5.84 7.28 18.74
C PRO A 66 -6.80 6.43 19.57
N ARG A 67 -7.09 6.88 20.79
CA ARG A 67 -8.04 6.25 21.72
C ARG A 67 -9.41 6.90 21.58
N LYS A 68 -10.45 6.18 21.99
CA LYS A 68 -11.83 6.68 22.00
C LYS A 68 -12.39 7.05 20.61
N LEU A 69 -11.87 6.46 19.55
CA LEU A 69 -12.53 6.52 18.27
C LEU A 69 -13.78 5.62 18.35
N LYS A 70 -14.87 6.10 17.79
CA LYS A 70 -16.10 5.30 17.64
C LYS A 70 -16.59 5.47 16.22
N ALA A 71 -16.60 4.38 15.48
CA ALA A 71 -17.27 4.28 14.21
C ALA A 71 -18.59 3.52 14.40
N PRO A 72 -19.66 3.90 13.70
CA PRO A 72 -20.98 3.24 13.84
C PRO A 72 -21.01 1.82 13.26
N GLY A 73 -20.05 1.50 12.39
CA GLY A 73 -19.95 0.21 11.73
C GLY A 73 -19.05 -0.77 12.49
N TYR A 74 -18.50 -1.72 11.77
CA TYR A 74 -17.65 -2.79 12.33
C TYR A 74 -16.57 -3.24 11.36
N VAL A 75 -15.54 -3.92 11.88
CA VAL A 75 -14.48 -4.52 11.08
C VAL A 75 -14.61 -6.04 11.08
N ARG A 76 -14.50 -6.66 9.91
CA ARG A 76 -14.50 -8.11 9.71
C ARG A 76 -13.26 -8.57 8.97
N ARG A 77 -12.63 -9.65 9.45
CA ARG A 77 -11.55 -10.32 8.72
C ARG A 77 -12.14 -11.16 7.59
N VAL A 78 -11.47 -11.12 6.44
CA VAL A 78 -11.90 -11.83 5.23
C VAL A 78 -10.70 -12.52 4.58
N ALA A 79 -10.98 -13.42 3.65
CA ALA A 79 -9.95 -14.02 2.81
C ALA A 79 -9.42 -12.98 1.79
N TRP A 80 -8.19 -13.17 1.31
CA TRP A 80 -7.57 -12.26 0.35
C TRP A 80 -8.26 -12.24 -1.03
N ASP A 81 -9.02 -13.28 -1.35
CA ASP A 81 -9.81 -13.39 -2.59
C ASP A 81 -11.25 -12.86 -2.45
N ASP A 82 -11.61 -12.33 -1.27
CA ASP A 82 -12.92 -11.75 -1.01
C ASP A 82 -13.29 -10.68 -2.04
N LYS A 83 -14.56 -10.69 -2.46
CA LYS A 83 -15.07 -9.80 -3.49
C LYS A 83 -15.08 -8.34 -3.04
N ASP A 84 -15.56 -8.06 -1.83
CA ASP A 84 -15.66 -6.70 -1.30
C ASP A 84 -14.28 -6.05 -1.17
N PHE A 85 -13.27 -6.82 -0.76
CA PHE A 85 -11.88 -6.38 -0.72
C PHE A 85 -11.37 -5.91 -2.09
N LYS A 86 -11.55 -6.74 -3.13
CA LYS A 86 -11.10 -6.42 -4.49
C LYS A 86 -11.87 -5.25 -5.11
N GLU A 87 -13.17 -5.17 -4.85
CA GLU A 87 -14.01 -4.05 -5.31
C GLU A 87 -13.64 -2.73 -4.63
N LEU A 88 -13.37 -2.72 -3.31
CA LEU A 88 -12.90 -1.54 -2.59
C LEU A 88 -11.60 -1.00 -3.20
N HIS A 89 -10.63 -1.89 -3.47
CA HIS A 89 -9.41 -1.48 -4.13
C HIS A 89 -9.68 -0.87 -5.51
N THR A 90 -10.54 -1.50 -6.30
CA THR A 90 -10.91 -1.01 -7.63
C THR A 90 -11.59 0.36 -7.57
N LYS A 91 -12.52 0.57 -6.63
CA LYS A 91 -13.18 1.85 -6.37
C LYS A 91 -12.17 2.94 -5.97
N PHE A 92 -11.21 2.61 -5.14
CA PHE A 92 -10.13 3.52 -4.75
C PHE A 92 -9.24 3.86 -5.92
N ALA A 93 -8.75 2.85 -6.66
CA ALA A 93 -7.87 3.02 -7.80
C ALA A 93 -8.50 3.89 -8.91
N SER A 94 -9.83 3.77 -9.13
CA SER A 94 -10.54 4.58 -10.12
C SER A 94 -10.56 6.09 -9.80
N LYS A 95 -10.33 6.46 -8.55
CA LYS A 95 -10.37 7.86 -8.05
C LYS A 95 -9.00 8.40 -7.65
N THR A 96 -7.96 7.56 -7.74
CA THR A 96 -6.62 7.91 -7.25
C THR A 96 -5.60 7.87 -8.38
N HIS A 97 -5.03 9.01 -8.73
CA HIS A 97 -4.00 9.09 -9.77
C HIS A 97 -2.76 8.27 -9.37
N GLY A 98 -2.27 7.47 -10.32
CA GLY A 98 -1.09 6.62 -10.13
C GLY A 98 -1.34 5.34 -9.35
N CYS A 99 -2.56 5.07 -8.89
CA CYS A 99 -2.93 3.79 -8.32
C CYS A 99 -3.20 2.77 -9.43
N LEU A 100 -2.62 1.57 -9.30
CA LEU A 100 -2.75 0.51 -10.29
C LEU A 100 -4.01 -0.32 -10.03
N TYR A 101 -4.75 -0.62 -11.09
CA TYR A 101 -5.74 -1.69 -11.04
C TYR A 101 -5.04 -3.03 -10.90
N ARG A 102 -5.49 -3.86 -9.97
CA ARG A 102 -4.96 -5.21 -9.75
C ARG A 102 -5.87 -6.24 -10.40
N ASN A 103 -5.34 -6.96 -11.39
CA ASN A 103 -5.96 -8.18 -11.91
C ASN A 103 -5.62 -9.37 -10.99
N ASN A 104 -6.13 -10.56 -11.30
CA ASN A 104 -5.90 -11.74 -10.47
C ASN A 104 -4.41 -12.05 -10.28
N LEU A 105 -3.61 -11.98 -11.35
CA LEU A 105 -2.16 -12.20 -11.27
C LEU A 105 -1.47 -11.18 -10.34
N ALA A 106 -1.88 -9.91 -10.37
CA ALA A 106 -1.32 -8.89 -9.49
C ALA A 106 -1.71 -9.11 -8.01
N TRP A 107 -2.89 -9.67 -7.75
CA TRP A 107 -3.30 -10.07 -6.40
C TRP A 107 -2.52 -11.28 -5.91
N GLU A 108 -2.36 -12.32 -6.72
CA GLU A 108 -1.51 -13.48 -6.41
C GLU A 108 -0.05 -13.06 -6.12
N GLU A 109 0.52 -12.15 -6.91
CA GLU A 109 1.85 -11.59 -6.66
C GLU A 109 1.93 -10.77 -5.36
N TYR A 110 0.86 -10.06 -5.00
CA TYR A 110 0.82 -9.23 -3.80
C TYR A 110 0.87 -10.07 -2.51
N PHE A 111 0.23 -11.26 -2.50
CA PHE A 111 0.18 -12.16 -1.35
C PHE A 111 1.22 -13.28 -1.39
N ARG A 112 1.86 -13.53 -2.53
CA ARG A 112 2.71 -14.71 -2.82
C ARG A 112 3.64 -15.15 -1.70
N TRP A 113 4.26 -14.22 -0.97
CA TRP A 113 5.31 -14.53 -0.02
C TRP A 113 4.87 -14.52 1.45
N ASP A 114 3.72 -13.95 1.73
CA ASP A 114 3.26 -13.69 3.10
C ASP A 114 1.78 -14.05 3.27
N GLU A 115 1.25 -14.98 2.47
CA GLU A 115 -0.19 -15.30 2.45
C GLU A 115 -0.67 -15.80 3.81
N ASP A 116 0.07 -16.73 4.41
CA ASP A 116 -0.29 -17.37 5.68
C ASP A 116 -0.27 -16.42 6.88
N ASP A 117 0.59 -15.40 6.83
CA ASP A 117 0.79 -14.43 7.93
C ASP A 117 -0.03 -13.15 7.73
N THR A 118 -0.59 -12.95 6.55
CA THR A 118 -1.26 -11.71 6.18
C THR A 118 -2.75 -11.77 6.44
N VAL A 119 -3.26 -10.79 7.16
CA VAL A 119 -4.68 -10.63 7.47
C VAL A 119 -5.27 -9.50 6.64
N VAL A 120 -6.43 -9.74 6.03
CA VAL A 120 -7.26 -8.73 5.39
C VAL A 120 -8.44 -8.42 6.31
N ALA A 121 -8.63 -7.14 6.65
CA ALA A 121 -9.73 -6.67 7.48
C ALA A 121 -10.49 -5.57 6.75
N ILE A 122 -11.80 -5.70 6.61
CA ILE A 122 -12.68 -4.75 5.93
C ILE A 122 -13.58 -4.06 6.96
N TYR A 123 -13.67 -2.73 6.85
CA TYR A 123 -14.64 -1.94 7.57
C TYR A 123 -15.96 -1.88 6.78
N TYR A 124 -17.04 -2.25 7.44
CA TYR A 124 -18.42 -2.13 6.99
C TYR A 124 -19.16 -1.05 7.80
N SER A 125 -19.98 -0.24 7.13
CA SER A 125 -20.89 0.68 7.81
C SER A 125 -21.98 -0.08 8.58
N ALA A 126 -22.82 0.63 9.33
CA ALA A 126 -24.00 0.06 10.01
C ALA A 126 -25.00 -0.59 9.04
N ASP A 127 -24.98 -0.20 7.75
CA ASP A 127 -25.82 -0.76 6.69
C ASP A 127 -25.12 -1.87 5.89
N ASP A 128 -24.09 -2.50 6.44
CA ASP A 128 -23.30 -3.57 5.81
C ASP A 128 -22.62 -3.18 4.48
N VAL A 129 -22.34 -1.89 4.26
CA VAL A 129 -21.65 -1.42 3.07
C VAL A 129 -20.15 -1.30 3.34
N PRO A 130 -19.27 -1.93 2.51
CA PRO A 130 -17.82 -1.86 2.70
C PRO A 130 -17.28 -0.49 2.25
N TYR A 131 -16.52 0.20 3.13
CA TYR A 131 -15.94 1.52 2.86
C TYR A 131 -14.44 1.62 3.06
N GLY A 132 -13.78 0.60 3.57
CA GLY A 132 -12.34 0.61 3.74
C GLY A 132 -11.80 -0.75 4.10
N TYR A 133 -10.50 -0.94 3.91
CA TYR A 133 -9.82 -2.16 4.31
C TYR A 133 -8.40 -1.90 4.79
N MET A 134 -7.86 -2.86 5.48
CA MET A 134 -6.47 -2.92 5.89
C MET A 134 -5.91 -4.31 5.63
N VAL A 135 -4.69 -4.35 5.08
CA VAL A 135 -3.88 -5.56 4.92
C VAL A 135 -2.70 -5.44 5.88
N TYR A 136 -2.58 -6.37 6.81
CA TYR A 136 -1.56 -6.30 7.86
C TYR A 136 -1.07 -7.67 8.28
N MET A 137 0.06 -7.69 8.98
CA MET A 137 0.59 -8.84 9.71
C MET A 137 1.10 -8.38 11.07
N ILE A 138 1.14 -9.28 12.04
CA ILE A 138 1.73 -9.02 13.36
C ILE A 138 2.91 -9.95 13.54
N SER A 139 4.08 -9.39 13.82
CA SER A 139 5.28 -10.14 14.12
C SER A 139 6.14 -9.39 15.13
N SER A 140 6.70 -10.08 16.11
CA SER A 140 7.56 -9.49 17.15
C SER A 140 6.93 -8.25 17.81
N ASP A 141 5.67 -8.36 18.19
CA ASP A 141 4.86 -7.32 18.85
C ASP A 141 4.70 -6.02 18.03
N ILE A 142 4.89 -6.12 16.72
CA ILE A 142 4.73 -5.02 15.77
C ILE A 142 3.61 -5.37 14.78
N MET A 143 2.64 -4.46 14.65
CA MET A 143 1.67 -4.51 13.57
C MET A 143 2.24 -3.84 12.32
N HIS A 144 2.51 -4.63 11.29
CA HIS A 144 2.96 -4.17 9.98
C HIS A 144 1.78 -3.98 9.03
N ILE A 145 1.39 -2.75 8.79
CA ILE A 145 0.33 -2.42 7.83
C ILE A 145 0.94 -2.34 6.43
N LYS A 146 0.67 -3.34 5.60
CA LYS A 146 1.10 -3.39 4.19
C LYS A 146 0.34 -2.38 3.35
N GLU A 147 -0.97 -2.27 3.59
CA GLU A 147 -1.85 -1.34 2.88
C GLU A 147 -3.06 -1.00 3.75
N MET A 148 -3.48 0.26 3.74
CA MET A 148 -4.73 0.71 4.37
C MET A 148 -5.42 1.70 3.43
N ILE A 149 -6.63 1.38 3.02
CA ILE A 149 -7.44 2.18 2.09
C ILE A 149 -8.80 2.43 2.72
N TYR A 150 -9.29 3.65 2.57
CA TYR A 150 -10.62 4.04 3.02
C TYR A 150 -11.24 5.03 2.03
N LEU A 151 -12.55 4.90 1.79
CA LEU A 151 -13.31 5.73 0.88
C LEU A 151 -13.96 6.92 1.58
N ASN A 152 -14.06 6.88 2.90
CA ASN A 152 -14.64 7.94 3.72
C ASN A 152 -13.98 8.03 5.10
N ARG A 153 -14.30 9.07 5.86
CA ARG A 153 -13.76 9.33 7.19
C ARG A 153 -14.20 8.29 8.22
N GLU A 154 -15.41 7.79 8.12
CA GLU A 154 -15.95 6.78 9.01
C GLU A 154 -15.13 5.50 8.95
N ALA A 155 -14.84 4.98 7.74
CA ALA A 155 -14.00 3.81 7.56
C ALA A 155 -12.57 4.04 8.09
N GLN A 156 -12.03 5.24 7.89
CA GLN A 156 -10.74 5.60 8.49
C GLN A 156 -10.76 5.46 10.00
N LEU A 157 -11.78 6.02 10.67
CA LEU A 157 -11.92 5.93 12.12
C LEU A 157 -12.09 4.49 12.59
N GLY A 158 -12.93 3.70 11.91
CA GLY A 158 -13.17 2.30 12.26
C GLY A 158 -11.93 1.42 12.10
N LEU A 159 -11.11 1.65 11.07
CA LEU A 159 -9.84 0.93 10.91
C LEU A 159 -8.83 1.30 12.01
N TRP A 160 -8.76 2.58 12.42
CA TRP A 160 -7.91 2.98 13.54
C TRP A 160 -8.43 2.46 14.89
N GLU A 161 -9.74 2.39 15.10
CA GLU A 161 -10.36 1.73 16.25
C GLU A 161 -10.00 0.25 16.31
N TYR A 162 -10.02 -0.44 15.16
CA TYR A 162 -9.62 -1.83 15.05
C TYR A 162 -8.12 -2.02 15.35
N ILE A 163 -7.24 -1.11 14.90
CA ILE A 163 -5.82 -1.13 15.27
C ILE A 163 -5.67 -0.98 16.80
N HIS A 164 -6.39 -0.03 17.39
CA HIS A 164 -6.35 0.17 18.85
C HIS A 164 -6.83 -1.05 19.65
N ALA A 165 -7.77 -1.83 19.12
CA ALA A 165 -8.23 -3.07 19.75
C ALA A 165 -7.14 -4.16 19.87
N HIS A 166 -5.98 -3.97 19.25
CA HIS A 166 -4.80 -4.84 19.38
C HIS A 166 -3.76 -4.31 20.38
N ASP A 167 -4.05 -3.27 21.16
CA ASP A 167 -3.10 -2.58 22.04
C ASP A 167 -2.39 -3.50 23.05
N SER A 168 -3.04 -4.59 23.47
CA SER A 168 -2.43 -5.60 24.35
C SER A 168 -1.52 -6.60 23.64
N MET A 169 -1.44 -6.56 22.30
CA MET A 169 -0.72 -7.53 21.47
C MET A 169 0.44 -6.89 20.70
N ILE A 170 0.53 -5.57 20.69
CA ILE A 170 1.49 -4.83 19.88
C ILE A 170 2.07 -3.65 20.65
N ASP A 171 3.36 -3.42 20.49
CA ASP A 171 4.07 -2.24 21.02
C ASP A 171 4.16 -1.11 19.99
N GLU A 172 4.16 -1.46 18.72
CA GLU A 172 4.29 -0.50 17.60
C GLU A 172 3.37 -0.85 16.43
N VAL A 173 2.97 0.18 15.72
CA VAL A 173 2.32 0.09 14.41
C VAL A 173 3.24 0.70 13.37
N LYS A 174 3.65 -0.09 12.39
CA LYS A 174 4.44 0.36 11.24
C LYS A 174 3.61 0.24 9.97
N GLY A 175 3.54 1.30 9.21
CA GLY A 175 2.74 1.29 8.00
C GLY A 175 3.33 2.13 6.89
N ASN A 176 2.70 1.97 5.74
CA ASN A 176 3.01 2.74 4.57
C ASN A 176 1.75 3.47 4.11
N ASN A 177 1.91 4.71 3.70
CA ASN A 177 0.86 5.42 3.03
C ASN A 177 1.39 5.98 1.71
N TYR A 178 0.61 5.86 0.67
CA TYR A 178 0.90 6.60 -0.54
C TYR A 178 0.50 8.05 -0.31
N TYR A 179 1.33 8.96 -0.79
CA TYR A 179 1.10 10.37 -0.69
C TYR A 179 -0.20 10.72 -1.41
N SER A 180 -1.31 10.74 -0.69
CA SER A 180 -2.56 11.30 -1.16
C SER A 180 -2.83 12.60 -0.40
N CYS A 181 -3.40 13.59 -1.08
CA CYS A 181 -3.77 14.88 -0.51
C CYS A 181 -4.64 14.83 0.76
N LEU A 182 -5.19 13.67 1.11
CA LEU A 182 -6.04 13.50 2.29
C LEU A 182 -5.29 13.63 3.63
N LEU A 183 -3.96 13.52 3.65
CA LEU A 183 -3.17 13.85 4.84
C LEU A 183 -2.95 15.37 5.01
N TYR A 184 -3.18 16.15 3.96
CA TYR A 184 -3.05 17.62 3.97
C TYR A 184 -4.33 18.36 4.34
N THR A 185 -5.43 17.70 4.60
CA THR A 185 -6.67 18.35 5.06
C THR A 185 -6.71 18.61 6.56
N SER A 186 -5.63 18.32 7.29
CA SER A 186 -5.44 18.96 8.59
C SER A 186 -4.98 20.41 8.31
N PRO A 187 -5.74 21.42 8.67
CA PRO A 187 -5.32 22.81 8.45
C PRO A 187 -3.98 23.02 9.13
N SER A 188 -3.00 23.52 8.35
CA SER A 188 -1.71 23.92 8.89
C SER A 188 -1.94 24.90 10.05
N PRO A 189 -1.14 24.87 11.13
CA PRO A 189 -1.22 25.88 12.18
C PRO A 189 -1.07 27.33 11.64
N ARG A 190 -0.58 27.50 10.41
CA ARG A 190 -0.45 28.79 9.72
C ARG A 190 -1.74 29.29 9.06
N ASP A 191 -2.74 28.44 8.89
CA ASP A 191 -4.03 28.82 8.28
C ASP A 191 -5.08 29.26 9.32
N ARG A 192 -4.65 29.47 10.57
CA ARG A 192 -5.44 30.07 11.65
C ARG A 192 -4.99 31.53 11.84
N GLY A 193 -5.18 32.33 10.83
CA GLY A 193 -5.08 33.78 10.89
C GLY A 193 -6.45 34.42 10.91
#